data_9816a630bdae41ee606ae35aedc40281
#
_entry.id   9816a630bdae41ee606ae35aedc40281
#
_cell.length_a   1.000
_cell.length_b   1.000
_cell.length_c   1.000
_cell.angle_alpha   90.00
_cell.angle_beta   90.00
_cell.angle_gamma   90.00
#
_symmetry.space_group_name_H-M   'P 1'
#
loop_
_entity.id
_entity.type
_entity.pdbx_description
1 polymer ?
#
loop_
_entity_poly.entity_id
_entity_poly.type
_entity_poly.pdbx_seq_one_letter_code
_entity_poly.pdbx_strand_id
1 'polypeptide(L)'
;MEKIKITGSDQIYEIRSIIPTAKHVLQIVFADTVPAAWDGDIQLYTDGDVLATTLTGWNTIYRDEGQTMYLSDDGSVYMPPEDPEPVTPPEPYEPTLEELQVAKKQEISQACEQTIYSGVDVVLTDGSREHFSLTQKDQLNLFGKQVEMSAGVTRLKYHTDGQPCRYYDAADMQLIVTAAMDYVSYHTTYCNSLYSWISGVQTVEEIQQICYGAEIPEQYWSDVYRDLKEGAGDDADA
;
A
#
# COMPACT_ATOMS: atom_id res chain seq x y z
N MET A 1 -41.09 24.61 42.25
CA MET A 1 -40.05 23.63 41.87
C MET A 1 -40.31 22.34 42.63
N GLU A 2 -40.15 21.17 42.01
CA GLU A 2 -40.30 19.90 42.72
C GLU A 2 -39.26 19.78 43.84
N LYS A 3 -39.57 18.99 44.85
CA LYS A 3 -38.72 18.86 46.03
C LYS A 3 -38.57 17.40 46.40
N ILE A 4 -37.44 17.06 46.99
CA ILE A 4 -37.24 15.75 47.58
C ILE A 4 -36.93 15.86 49.09
N LYS A 5 -37.31 14.84 49.83
CA LYS A 5 -36.94 14.60 51.19
C LYS A 5 -36.47 13.16 51.36
N ILE A 6 -35.38 12.96 52.07
CA ILE A 6 -34.91 11.60 52.41
C ILE A 6 -35.59 11.18 53.72
N THR A 7 -36.14 9.98 53.73
CA THR A 7 -36.82 9.44 54.92
C THR A 7 -35.82 9.39 56.09
N GLY A 8 -36.23 9.98 57.25
CA GLY A 8 -35.32 10.09 58.42
C GLY A 8 -34.59 11.44 58.50
N SER A 9 -34.62 12.27 57.48
CA SER A 9 -34.12 13.64 57.50
C SER A 9 -35.28 14.61 57.52
N ASP A 10 -35.14 15.74 58.21
CA ASP A 10 -36.12 16.86 58.18
C ASP A 10 -35.83 17.87 57.08
N GLN A 11 -34.74 17.72 56.36
CA GLN A 11 -34.30 18.63 55.32
C GLN A 11 -35.02 18.36 53.99
N ILE A 12 -35.45 19.42 53.34
CA ILE A 12 -36.08 19.38 52.01
C ILE A 12 -35.12 20.01 51.01
N TYR A 13 -34.98 19.36 49.84
CA TYR A 13 -34.09 19.78 48.80
C TYR A 13 -34.88 20.09 47.53
N GLU A 14 -34.65 21.26 46.93
CA GLU A 14 -35.25 21.61 45.64
C GLU A 14 -34.50 20.95 44.50
N ILE A 15 -35.25 20.37 43.56
CA ILE A 15 -34.71 19.70 42.38
C ILE A 15 -35.20 20.34 41.08
N ARG A 16 -34.35 20.30 40.06
CA ARG A 16 -34.65 20.70 38.69
C ARG A 16 -35.25 19.56 37.90
N SER A 17 -34.73 18.35 38.11
CA SER A 17 -35.23 17.14 37.47
C SER A 17 -34.85 15.88 38.24
N ILE A 18 -35.66 14.84 38.05
CA ILE A 18 -35.39 13.48 38.51
C ILE A 18 -35.79 12.51 37.39
N ILE A 19 -34.85 11.80 36.83
CA ILE A 19 -35.06 10.92 35.66
C ILE A 19 -34.26 9.62 35.75
N PRO A 20 -34.81 8.48 35.34
CA PRO A 20 -34.03 7.26 35.16
C PRO A 20 -33.15 7.41 33.91
N THR A 21 -31.85 7.21 34.04
CA THR A 21 -30.89 7.28 32.93
C THR A 21 -30.46 5.92 32.43
N ALA A 22 -30.53 4.89 33.27
CA ALA A 22 -30.27 3.50 32.91
C ALA A 22 -31.14 2.58 33.80
N LYS A 23 -31.10 1.25 33.55
CA LYS A 23 -31.98 0.26 34.22
C LYS A 23 -31.98 0.37 35.76
N HIS A 24 -30.87 0.64 36.36
CA HIS A 24 -30.69 0.75 37.83
C HIS A 24 -30.01 2.07 38.21
N VAL A 25 -30.16 3.13 37.40
CA VAL A 25 -29.53 4.43 37.65
C VAL A 25 -30.56 5.55 37.54
N LEU A 26 -30.69 6.31 38.59
CA LEU A 26 -31.54 7.48 38.71
C LEU A 26 -30.68 8.74 38.79
N GLN A 27 -30.93 9.70 37.92
CA GLN A 27 -30.29 11.01 37.95
C GLN A 27 -31.19 12.01 38.67
N ILE A 28 -30.62 12.76 39.59
CA ILE A 28 -31.30 13.91 40.28
C ILE A 28 -30.44 15.13 40.08
N VAL A 29 -31.04 16.19 39.53
CA VAL A 29 -30.38 17.48 39.37
C VAL A 29 -30.95 18.46 40.42
N PHE A 30 -30.11 18.92 41.33
CA PHE A 30 -30.46 19.84 42.41
C PHE A 30 -30.43 21.27 41.94
N ALA A 31 -31.26 22.11 42.58
CA ALA A 31 -31.29 23.57 42.34
C ALA A 31 -30.10 24.24 43.03
N ASP A 32 -29.85 23.90 44.28
CA ASP A 32 -28.82 24.53 45.13
C ASP A 32 -28.02 23.47 45.93
N THR A 33 -28.61 22.92 46.99
CA THR A 33 -27.96 22.02 47.93
C THR A 33 -28.29 20.57 47.65
N VAL A 34 -27.29 19.70 47.86
CA VAL A 34 -27.38 18.25 47.68
C VAL A 34 -27.40 17.58 49.07
N PRO A 35 -28.16 16.49 49.27
CA PRO A 35 -28.12 15.71 50.51
C PRO A 35 -26.69 15.19 50.79
N ALA A 36 -26.28 15.33 52.06
CA ALA A 36 -24.98 14.81 52.50
C ALA A 36 -24.98 13.27 52.70
N ALA A 37 -26.15 12.66 52.89
CA ALA A 37 -26.34 11.23 53.09
C ALA A 37 -27.61 10.75 52.40
N TRP A 38 -27.60 9.48 51.97
CA TRP A 38 -28.68 8.83 51.21
C TRP A 38 -29.18 7.58 51.93
N ASP A 39 -29.35 7.65 53.25
CA ASP A 39 -29.59 6.48 54.10
C ASP A 39 -31.08 6.04 54.13
N GLY A 40 -31.97 6.75 53.41
CA GLY A 40 -33.40 6.49 53.40
C GLY A 40 -34.02 6.51 52.01
N ASP A 41 -35.32 6.24 51.97
CA ASP A 41 -36.11 6.36 50.75
C ASP A 41 -36.31 7.82 50.33
N ILE A 42 -36.41 8.06 49.02
CA ILE A 42 -36.60 9.40 48.48
C ILE A 42 -38.08 9.69 48.33
N GLN A 43 -38.56 10.62 49.10
CA GLN A 43 -39.92 11.16 48.99
C GLN A 43 -39.91 12.33 48.00
N LEU A 44 -40.65 12.23 46.91
CA LEU A 44 -40.80 13.27 45.88
C LEU A 44 -42.05 14.07 46.15
N TYR A 45 -41.94 15.38 46.25
CA TYR A 45 -43.03 16.33 46.44
C TYR A 45 -43.21 17.22 45.23
N THR A 46 -44.47 17.56 44.91
CA THR A 46 -44.78 18.58 43.93
C THR A 46 -44.37 19.96 44.42
N ASP A 47 -44.41 20.97 43.56
CA ASP A 47 -44.22 22.39 43.95
C ASP A 47 -45.25 22.91 44.96
N GLY A 48 -46.41 22.28 45.09
CA GLY A 48 -47.45 22.52 46.05
C GLY A 48 -47.30 21.75 47.38
N ASP A 49 -46.12 21.18 47.67
CA ASP A 49 -45.79 20.37 48.86
C ASP A 49 -46.67 19.10 49.04
N VAL A 50 -47.24 18.59 47.98
CA VAL A 50 -47.97 17.30 47.99
C VAL A 50 -47.02 16.17 47.66
N LEU A 51 -47.00 15.10 48.51
CA LEU A 51 -46.22 13.89 48.27
C LEU A 51 -46.73 13.21 46.98
N ALA A 52 -45.90 13.18 45.93
CA ALA A 52 -46.21 12.58 44.66
C ALA A 52 -45.90 11.07 44.66
N THR A 53 -44.74 10.67 45.18
CA THR A 53 -44.32 9.29 45.25
C THR A 53 -43.14 9.09 46.22
N THR A 54 -42.91 7.85 46.62
CA THR A 54 -41.70 7.44 47.37
C THR A 54 -40.93 6.45 46.55
N LEU A 55 -39.65 6.74 46.30
CA LEU A 55 -38.72 5.87 45.58
C LEU A 55 -37.88 5.11 46.62
N THR A 56 -38.10 3.81 46.69
CA THR A 56 -37.44 2.92 47.67
C THR A 56 -36.20 2.29 47.11
N GLY A 57 -35.17 2.13 47.95
CA GLY A 57 -33.94 1.41 47.56
C GLY A 57 -32.89 2.22 46.80
N TRP A 58 -33.18 3.48 46.46
CA TRP A 58 -32.25 4.36 45.74
C TRP A 58 -31.28 5.07 46.71
N ASN A 59 -30.45 4.26 47.39
CA ASN A 59 -29.64 4.74 48.52
C ASN A 59 -28.12 4.59 48.30
N THR A 60 -27.69 4.12 47.13
CA THR A 60 -26.28 4.03 46.76
C THR A 60 -25.91 5.13 45.78
N ILE A 61 -24.86 5.90 46.09
CA ILE A 61 -24.31 6.89 45.15
C ILE A 61 -23.61 6.14 44.03
N TYR A 62 -24.22 6.17 42.85
CA TYR A 62 -23.62 5.61 41.64
C TYR A 62 -22.52 6.54 41.11
N ARG A 63 -22.78 7.85 41.06
CA ARG A 63 -21.83 8.88 40.59
C ARG A 63 -22.22 10.24 41.15
N ASP A 64 -21.23 11.00 41.57
CA ASP A 64 -21.39 12.37 42.10
C ASP A 64 -20.77 13.36 41.12
N GLU A 65 -21.55 14.27 40.59
CA GLU A 65 -21.13 15.39 39.72
C GLU A 65 -21.55 16.75 40.32
N GLY A 66 -21.41 16.88 41.62
CA GLY A 66 -21.79 18.11 42.37
C GLY A 66 -23.30 18.28 42.46
N GLN A 67 -23.90 19.19 41.72
CA GLN A 67 -25.36 19.40 41.72
C GLN A 67 -26.14 18.30 40.99
N THR A 68 -25.48 17.39 40.30
CA THR A 68 -26.10 16.23 39.66
C THR A 68 -25.63 14.95 40.36
N MET A 69 -26.57 14.28 41.01
CA MET A 69 -26.34 13.01 41.68
C MET A 69 -26.94 11.88 40.86
N TYR A 70 -26.17 10.79 40.76
CA TYR A 70 -26.67 9.53 40.20
C TYR A 70 -26.73 8.53 41.34
N LEU A 71 -27.89 7.91 41.51
CA LEU A 71 -28.10 6.88 42.53
C LEU A 71 -28.40 5.55 41.88
N SER A 72 -28.01 4.47 42.52
CA SER A 72 -28.40 3.11 42.11
C SER A 72 -29.29 2.44 43.16
N ASP A 73 -30.19 1.55 42.70
CA ASP A 73 -31.05 0.72 43.51
C ASP A 73 -30.54 -0.71 43.70
N ASP A 74 -29.45 -1.09 43.00
CA ASP A 74 -28.82 -2.39 43.05
C ASP A 74 -27.42 -2.39 43.71
N GLY A 75 -26.98 -1.26 44.23
CA GLY A 75 -25.67 -1.10 44.85
C GLY A 75 -24.51 -0.90 43.89
N SER A 76 -24.78 -0.75 42.60
CA SER A 76 -23.73 -0.50 41.60
C SER A 76 -23.15 0.93 41.78
N VAL A 77 -21.84 1.05 41.43
CA VAL A 77 -21.08 2.31 41.47
C VAL A 77 -20.45 2.52 40.12
N TYR A 78 -20.39 3.76 39.66
CA TYR A 78 -19.75 4.11 38.38
C TYR A 78 -18.24 3.77 38.41
N MET A 79 -17.82 2.96 37.47
CA MET A 79 -16.41 2.75 37.17
C MET A 79 -16.09 3.45 35.85
N PRO A 80 -15.17 4.43 35.84
CA PRO A 80 -14.70 5.00 34.60
C PRO A 80 -14.14 3.91 33.69
N PRO A 81 -14.33 4.01 32.36
CA PRO A 81 -13.62 3.11 31.43
C PRO A 81 -12.13 3.21 31.68
N GLU A 82 -11.45 2.06 31.73
CA GLU A 82 -9.99 2.04 31.78
C GLU A 82 -9.43 2.79 30.57
N ASP A 83 -8.45 3.67 30.80
CA ASP A 83 -7.75 4.33 29.71
C ASP A 83 -7.16 3.22 28.80
N PRO A 84 -7.37 3.29 27.50
CA PRO A 84 -6.77 2.32 26.58
C PRO A 84 -5.26 2.30 26.78
N GLU A 85 -4.70 1.11 26.96
CA GLU A 85 -3.25 0.96 27.05
C GLU A 85 -2.59 1.71 25.89
N PRO A 86 -1.48 2.43 26.12
CA PRO A 86 -0.79 3.14 25.09
C PRO A 86 -0.39 2.14 23.99
N VAL A 87 -0.99 2.29 22.79
CA VAL A 87 -0.66 1.47 21.62
C VAL A 87 0.76 1.84 21.23
N THR A 88 1.70 0.94 21.49
CA THR A 88 3.05 1.06 20.93
C THR A 88 2.92 1.09 19.41
N PRO A 89 3.46 2.12 18.71
CA PRO A 89 3.48 2.12 17.26
C PRO A 89 4.11 0.81 16.75
N PRO A 90 3.56 0.17 15.72
CA PRO A 90 4.20 -1.01 15.14
C PRO A 90 5.62 -0.65 14.74
N GLU A 91 6.56 -1.54 15.01
CA GLU A 91 7.95 -1.38 14.54
C GLU A 91 7.96 -1.16 13.03
N PRO A 92 8.83 -0.28 12.52
CA PRO A 92 8.98 -0.08 11.07
C PRO A 92 9.25 -1.43 10.39
N TYR A 93 8.47 -1.74 9.37
CA TYR A 93 8.66 -2.96 8.59
C TYR A 93 9.99 -2.88 7.84
N GLU A 94 10.88 -3.83 8.08
CA GLU A 94 12.13 -4.00 7.34
C GLU A 94 11.95 -5.20 6.37
N PRO A 95 12.04 -4.98 5.05
CA PRO A 95 11.87 -6.06 4.09
C PRO A 95 12.98 -7.09 4.21
N THR A 96 12.64 -8.34 4.04
CA THR A 96 13.59 -9.46 4.02
C THR A 96 14.45 -9.43 2.75
N LEU A 97 15.60 -10.11 2.78
CA LEU A 97 16.48 -10.26 1.62
C LEU A 97 15.73 -10.84 0.40
N GLU A 98 14.88 -11.84 0.63
CA GLU A 98 14.07 -12.49 -0.42
C GLU A 98 13.09 -11.50 -1.07
N GLU A 99 12.40 -10.69 -0.28
CA GLU A 99 11.48 -9.67 -0.79
C GLU A 99 12.22 -8.61 -1.61
N LEU A 100 13.40 -8.21 -1.17
CA LEU A 100 14.26 -7.28 -1.91
C LEU A 100 14.76 -7.89 -3.23
N GLN A 101 15.12 -9.18 -3.24
CA GLN A 101 15.49 -9.89 -4.46
C GLN A 101 14.34 -9.93 -5.48
N VAL A 102 13.12 -10.20 -5.01
CA VAL A 102 11.92 -10.20 -5.87
C VAL A 102 11.66 -8.81 -6.44
N ALA A 103 11.67 -7.78 -5.59
CA ALA A 103 11.45 -6.39 -6.01
C ALA A 103 12.52 -5.94 -7.02
N LYS A 104 13.79 -6.28 -6.78
CA LYS A 104 14.91 -5.93 -7.67
C LYS A 104 14.80 -6.63 -9.03
N LYS A 105 14.40 -7.90 -9.08
CA LYS A 105 14.13 -8.59 -10.34
C LYS A 105 13.01 -7.93 -11.14
N GLN A 106 11.97 -7.44 -10.49
CA GLN A 106 10.90 -6.70 -11.17
C GLN A 106 11.41 -5.36 -11.74
N GLU A 107 12.21 -4.61 -10.97
CA GLU A 107 12.87 -3.38 -11.42
C GLU A 107 13.72 -3.63 -12.67
N ILE A 108 14.59 -4.65 -12.63
CA ILE A 108 15.45 -5.03 -13.74
C ILE A 108 14.65 -5.49 -14.96
N SER A 109 13.56 -6.26 -14.75
CA SER A 109 12.66 -6.69 -15.82
C SER A 109 12.05 -5.51 -16.56
N GLN A 110 11.54 -4.53 -15.82
CA GLN A 110 10.95 -3.32 -16.39
C GLN A 110 11.98 -2.50 -17.17
N ALA A 111 13.19 -2.33 -16.61
CA ALA A 111 14.26 -1.61 -17.28
C ALA A 111 14.72 -2.31 -18.57
N CYS A 112 14.83 -3.65 -18.56
CA CYS A 112 15.13 -4.46 -19.72
C CYS A 112 14.06 -4.28 -20.81
N GLU A 113 12.79 -4.44 -20.46
CA GLU A 113 11.67 -4.28 -21.39
C GLU A 113 11.67 -2.88 -22.01
N GLN A 114 11.82 -1.82 -21.21
CA GLN A 114 11.90 -0.44 -21.69
C GLN A 114 13.07 -0.23 -22.65
N THR A 115 14.24 -0.82 -22.34
CA THR A 115 15.42 -0.73 -23.21
C THR A 115 15.18 -1.43 -24.54
N ILE A 116 14.63 -2.64 -24.53
CA ILE A 116 14.28 -3.36 -25.76
C ILE A 116 13.24 -2.56 -26.55
N TYR A 117 12.19 -2.05 -25.91
CA TYR A 117 11.12 -1.33 -26.58
C TYR A 117 11.57 0.00 -27.17
N SER A 118 12.59 0.64 -26.56
CA SER A 118 13.17 1.84 -27.13
C SER A 118 13.75 1.62 -28.54
N GLY A 119 14.09 0.36 -28.88
CA GLY A 119 14.46 0.00 -30.23
C GLY A 119 15.93 0.16 -30.57
N VAL A 120 16.25 0.01 -31.83
CA VAL A 120 17.61 -0.03 -32.37
C VAL A 120 17.76 0.85 -33.61
N ASP A 121 18.91 1.49 -33.74
CA ASP A 121 19.32 2.22 -34.97
C ASP A 121 19.97 1.25 -35.94
N VAL A 122 19.55 1.29 -37.21
CA VAL A 122 20.07 0.45 -38.27
C VAL A 122 20.61 1.32 -39.40
N VAL A 123 21.81 1.03 -39.88
CA VAL A 123 22.35 1.63 -41.07
C VAL A 123 21.98 0.76 -42.28
N LEU A 124 21.22 1.34 -43.22
CA LEU A 124 20.74 0.66 -44.41
C LEU A 124 21.80 0.63 -45.53
N THR A 125 21.53 -0.13 -46.60
CA THR A 125 22.47 -0.32 -47.70
C THR A 125 22.84 0.97 -48.42
N ASP A 126 21.96 1.98 -48.41
CA ASP A 126 22.21 3.32 -48.96
C ASP A 126 22.99 4.27 -48.03
N GLY A 127 23.37 3.78 -46.82
CA GLY A 127 24.05 4.54 -45.77
C GLY A 127 23.14 5.39 -44.90
N SER A 128 21.84 5.40 -45.09
CA SER A 128 20.89 6.09 -44.24
C SER A 128 20.76 5.37 -42.89
N ARG A 129 20.57 6.13 -41.80
CA ARG A 129 20.35 5.57 -40.45
C ARG A 129 18.89 5.75 -40.07
N GLU A 130 18.24 4.67 -39.71
CA GLU A 130 16.85 4.65 -39.32
C GLU A 130 16.67 3.96 -37.97
N HIS A 131 15.70 4.44 -37.19
CA HIS A 131 15.37 3.90 -35.90
C HIS A 131 14.11 3.03 -35.97
N PHE A 132 14.15 1.86 -35.29
CA PHE A 132 13.06 0.90 -35.24
C PHE A 132 12.76 0.52 -33.80
N SER A 133 11.57 0.87 -33.31
CA SER A 133 11.05 0.40 -32.01
C SER A 133 10.90 -1.12 -32.02
N LEU A 134 11.11 -1.73 -30.87
CA LEU A 134 11.05 -3.19 -30.70
C LEU A 134 10.05 -3.59 -29.63
N THR A 135 8.84 -3.01 -29.64
CA THR A 135 7.74 -3.51 -28.83
C THR A 135 7.43 -4.96 -29.19
N GLN A 136 6.73 -5.70 -28.35
CA GLN A 136 6.34 -7.09 -28.65
C GLN A 136 5.65 -7.22 -30.00
N LYS A 137 4.84 -6.22 -30.38
CA LYS A 137 4.15 -6.19 -31.66
C LYS A 137 5.13 -5.99 -32.83
N ASP A 138 6.15 -5.15 -32.65
CA ASP A 138 7.15 -4.89 -33.67
C ASP A 138 8.06 -6.12 -33.87
N GLN A 139 8.46 -6.76 -32.77
CA GLN A 139 9.20 -8.02 -32.84
C GLN A 139 8.43 -9.10 -33.62
N LEU A 140 7.12 -9.24 -33.35
CA LEU A 140 6.26 -10.18 -34.09
C LEU A 140 6.13 -9.81 -35.57
N ASN A 141 6.01 -8.53 -35.88
CA ASN A 141 5.95 -8.05 -37.26
C ASN A 141 7.27 -8.32 -38.00
N LEU A 142 8.42 -8.08 -37.36
CA LEU A 142 9.74 -8.36 -37.93
C LEU A 142 9.96 -9.86 -38.17
N PHE A 143 9.52 -10.72 -37.24
CA PHE A 143 9.51 -12.16 -37.46
C PHE A 143 8.65 -12.53 -38.68
N GLY A 144 7.49 -11.91 -38.87
CA GLY A 144 6.70 -12.08 -40.10
C GLY A 144 7.45 -11.66 -41.36
N LYS A 145 8.27 -10.60 -41.32
CA LYS A 145 9.09 -10.17 -42.44
C LYS A 145 10.21 -11.19 -42.76
N GLN A 146 10.82 -11.75 -41.75
CA GLN A 146 11.80 -12.82 -41.92
C GLN A 146 11.20 -14.04 -42.63
N VAL A 147 9.97 -14.44 -42.28
CA VAL A 147 9.25 -15.51 -42.95
C VAL A 147 8.95 -15.17 -44.41
N GLU A 148 8.49 -13.94 -44.70
CA GLU A 148 8.25 -13.46 -46.05
C GLU A 148 9.53 -13.53 -46.90
N MET A 149 10.69 -13.08 -46.37
CA MET A 149 12.00 -13.18 -47.07
C MET A 149 12.39 -14.63 -47.33
N SER A 150 12.22 -15.51 -46.35
CA SER A 150 12.51 -16.95 -46.50
C SER A 150 11.65 -17.61 -47.58
N ALA A 151 10.44 -17.06 -47.83
CA ALA A 151 9.56 -17.47 -48.94
C ALA A 151 9.90 -16.81 -50.27
N GLY A 152 11.00 -16.04 -50.38
CA GLY A 152 11.48 -15.42 -51.59
C GLY A 152 10.89 -14.05 -51.94
N VAL A 153 10.18 -13.39 -50.97
CA VAL A 153 9.71 -12.02 -51.15
C VAL A 153 10.90 -11.06 -51.09
N THR A 154 11.11 -10.27 -52.15
CA THR A 154 12.25 -9.36 -52.26
C THR A 154 11.90 -7.89 -51.94
N ARG A 155 10.63 -7.57 -51.76
CA ARG A 155 10.13 -6.19 -51.46
C ARG A 155 9.10 -6.22 -50.37
N LEU A 156 9.49 -5.77 -49.17
CA LEU A 156 8.74 -5.91 -47.94
C LEU A 156 8.22 -4.58 -47.47
N LYS A 157 7.01 -4.56 -46.92
CA LYS A 157 6.38 -3.34 -46.37
C LYS A 157 6.71 -3.24 -44.87
N TYR A 158 7.36 -2.13 -44.49
CA TYR A 158 7.63 -1.84 -43.11
C TYR A 158 7.73 -0.32 -42.89
N HIS A 159 7.95 0.12 -41.66
CA HIS A 159 8.12 1.54 -41.34
C HIS A 159 9.21 1.74 -40.29
N THR A 160 9.93 2.83 -40.35
CA THR A 160 10.71 3.39 -39.25
C THR A 160 9.81 4.19 -38.34
N ASP A 161 10.23 4.48 -37.15
CA ASP A 161 9.42 5.14 -36.12
C ASP A 161 8.92 6.50 -36.58
N GLY A 162 7.61 6.73 -36.36
CA GLY A 162 6.94 7.98 -36.72
C GLY A 162 6.77 8.22 -38.23
N GLN A 163 7.12 7.28 -39.09
CA GLN A 163 6.99 7.40 -40.54
C GLN A 163 5.91 6.47 -41.13
N PRO A 164 5.32 6.81 -42.27
CA PRO A 164 4.42 5.93 -43.00
C PRO A 164 5.14 4.65 -43.47
N CYS A 165 4.37 3.56 -43.62
CA CYS A 165 4.90 2.33 -44.22
C CYS A 165 5.46 2.61 -45.64
N ARG A 166 6.64 2.07 -45.88
CA ARG A 166 7.30 2.07 -47.18
C ARG A 166 7.79 0.69 -47.57
N TYR A 167 8.32 0.57 -48.75
CA TYR A 167 8.95 -0.67 -49.20
C TYR A 167 10.46 -0.65 -48.88
N TYR A 168 10.94 -1.68 -48.27
CA TYR A 168 12.34 -2.02 -48.12
C TYR A 168 12.68 -3.20 -49.05
N ASP A 169 13.86 -3.22 -49.62
CA ASP A 169 14.34 -4.42 -50.31
C ASP A 169 14.74 -5.52 -49.32
N ALA A 170 15.02 -6.71 -49.83
CA ALA A 170 15.36 -7.85 -48.97
C ALA A 170 16.69 -7.65 -48.21
N ALA A 171 17.64 -6.89 -48.78
CA ALA A 171 18.93 -6.62 -48.12
C ALA A 171 18.75 -5.69 -46.92
N ASP A 172 18.04 -4.57 -47.10
CA ASP A 172 17.74 -3.66 -46.02
C ASP A 172 16.88 -4.34 -44.93
N MET A 173 15.86 -5.10 -45.33
CA MET A 173 15.02 -5.81 -44.36
C MET A 173 15.82 -6.86 -43.57
N GLN A 174 16.81 -7.52 -44.20
CA GLN A 174 17.68 -8.44 -43.48
C GLN A 174 18.52 -7.71 -42.43
N LEU A 175 19.06 -6.52 -42.74
CA LEU A 175 19.79 -5.71 -41.76
C LEU A 175 18.92 -5.34 -40.59
N ILE A 176 17.68 -4.87 -40.84
CA ILE A 176 16.71 -4.49 -39.79
C ILE A 176 16.40 -5.70 -38.91
N VAL A 177 16.04 -6.84 -39.47
CA VAL A 177 15.67 -8.05 -38.73
C VAL A 177 16.85 -8.57 -37.91
N THR A 178 18.05 -8.62 -38.49
CA THR A 178 19.26 -9.09 -37.80
C THR A 178 19.57 -8.17 -36.61
N ALA A 179 19.66 -6.88 -36.84
CA ALA A 179 19.94 -5.92 -35.75
C ALA A 179 18.90 -5.98 -34.63
N ALA A 180 17.62 -6.13 -34.99
CA ALA A 180 16.54 -6.25 -33.98
C ALA A 180 16.67 -7.55 -33.16
N MET A 181 16.94 -8.70 -33.83
CA MET A 181 17.10 -9.99 -33.15
C MET A 181 18.31 -9.99 -32.23
N ASP A 182 19.43 -9.47 -32.68
CA ASP A 182 20.68 -9.40 -31.91
C ASP A 182 20.49 -8.50 -30.68
N TYR A 183 19.84 -7.33 -30.85
CA TYR A 183 19.55 -6.41 -29.77
C TYR A 183 18.66 -7.04 -28.69
N VAL A 184 17.54 -7.67 -29.09
CA VAL A 184 16.63 -8.36 -28.17
C VAL A 184 17.36 -9.52 -27.46
N SER A 185 18.13 -10.33 -28.20
CA SER A 185 18.88 -11.45 -27.66
C SER A 185 19.91 -11.01 -26.63
N TYR A 186 20.68 -9.96 -26.92
CA TYR A 186 21.67 -9.39 -26.01
C TYR A 186 21.03 -8.93 -24.71
N HIS A 187 20.01 -8.06 -24.78
CA HIS A 187 19.36 -7.50 -23.59
C HIS A 187 18.64 -8.55 -22.75
N THR A 188 18.03 -9.55 -23.38
CA THR A 188 17.41 -10.69 -22.68
C THR A 188 18.45 -11.52 -21.94
N THR A 189 19.58 -11.83 -22.59
CA THR A 189 20.68 -12.61 -22.00
C THR A 189 21.33 -11.85 -20.85
N TYR A 190 21.57 -10.56 -21.03
CA TYR A 190 22.08 -9.65 -19.99
C TYR A 190 21.14 -9.61 -18.78
N CYS A 191 19.84 -9.45 -19.00
CA CYS A 191 18.82 -9.43 -17.95
C CYS A 191 18.81 -10.75 -17.14
N ASN A 192 18.89 -11.91 -17.82
CA ASN A 192 18.97 -13.21 -17.17
C ASN A 192 20.24 -13.36 -16.30
N SER A 193 21.36 -12.82 -16.75
CA SER A 193 22.60 -12.80 -15.96
C SER A 193 22.49 -11.88 -14.74
N LEU A 194 21.80 -10.74 -14.84
CA LEU A 194 21.44 -9.90 -13.69
C LEU A 194 20.56 -10.65 -12.69
N TYR A 195 19.57 -11.44 -13.13
CA TYR A 195 18.76 -12.27 -12.25
C TYR A 195 19.58 -13.33 -11.51
N SER A 196 20.57 -13.91 -12.16
CA SER A 196 21.51 -14.83 -11.53
C SER A 196 22.31 -14.14 -10.45
N TRP A 197 22.80 -12.91 -10.71
CA TRP A 197 23.50 -12.09 -9.73
C TRP A 197 22.61 -11.75 -8.55
N ILE A 198 21.39 -11.21 -8.77
CA ILE A 198 20.43 -10.90 -7.71
C ILE A 198 20.12 -12.12 -6.83
N SER A 199 20.01 -13.31 -7.45
CA SER A 199 19.73 -14.54 -6.69
C SER A 199 20.93 -15.04 -5.89
N GLY A 200 22.16 -14.67 -6.28
CA GLY A 200 23.40 -15.13 -5.66
C GLY A 200 23.88 -14.27 -4.50
N VAL A 201 23.42 -13.02 -4.39
CA VAL A 201 23.83 -12.12 -3.30
C VAL A 201 23.21 -12.52 -1.96
N GLN A 202 23.92 -12.24 -0.87
CA GLN A 202 23.54 -12.68 0.47
C GLN A 202 23.20 -11.51 1.41
N THR A 203 23.43 -10.26 0.98
CA THR A 203 23.20 -9.08 1.80
C THR A 203 22.34 -8.03 1.10
N VAL A 204 21.70 -7.18 1.90
CA VAL A 204 20.86 -6.07 1.42
C VAL A 204 21.71 -5.03 0.69
N GLU A 205 22.92 -4.78 1.18
CA GLU A 205 23.85 -3.80 0.62
C GLU A 205 24.29 -4.19 -0.80
N GLU A 206 24.51 -5.49 -1.04
CA GLU A 206 24.86 -6.01 -2.38
C GLU A 206 23.70 -5.83 -3.36
N ILE A 207 22.44 -6.11 -2.95
CA ILE A 207 21.26 -5.92 -3.82
C ILE A 207 21.11 -4.47 -4.24
N GLN A 208 21.35 -3.52 -3.33
CA GLN A 208 21.19 -2.10 -3.61
C GLN A 208 22.15 -1.58 -4.70
N GLN A 209 23.28 -2.26 -4.90
CA GLN A 209 24.27 -1.90 -5.92
C GLN A 209 23.90 -2.42 -7.32
N ILE A 210 22.96 -3.38 -7.41
CA ILE A 210 22.56 -3.96 -8.69
C ILE A 210 21.56 -3.03 -9.39
N CYS A 211 21.89 -2.60 -10.60
CA CYS A 211 20.99 -1.84 -11.46
C CYS A 211 21.13 -2.31 -12.92
N TYR A 212 20.14 -1.97 -13.74
CA TYR A 212 20.25 -2.23 -15.18
C TYR A 212 21.35 -1.35 -15.78
N GLY A 213 22.27 -1.95 -16.53
CA GLY A 213 23.48 -1.31 -17.03
C GLY A 213 24.73 -1.58 -16.18
N ALA A 214 24.59 -2.20 -14.99
CA ALA A 214 25.75 -2.55 -14.17
C ALA A 214 26.62 -3.63 -14.82
N GLU A 215 27.92 -3.60 -14.56
CA GLU A 215 28.85 -4.65 -14.97
C GLU A 215 28.65 -5.88 -14.10
N ILE A 216 28.25 -7.01 -14.72
CA ILE A 216 27.95 -8.25 -14.03
C ILE A 216 29.26 -8.95 -13.67
N PRO A 217 29.48 -9.39 -12.40
CA PRO A 217 30.63 -10.20 -12.04
C PRO A 217 30.66 -11.53 -12.81
N GLU A 218 31.82 -11.96 -13.28
CA GLU A 218 32.01 -13.14 -14.14
C GLU A 218 31.38 -14.43 -13.60
N GLN A 219 31.34 -14.58 -12.29
CA GLN A 219 30.73 -15.74 -11.62
C GLN A 219 29.21 -15.88 -11.89
N TYR A 220 28.55 -14.82 -12.37
CA TYR A 220 27.12 -14.82 -12.71
C TYR A 220 26.88 -14.80 -14.22
N TRP A 221 27.93 -14.91 -15.05
CA TRP A 221 27.78 -14.98 -16.47
C TRP A 221 27.27 -16.37 -16.90
N SER A 222 26.28 -16.38 -17.78
CA SER A 222 25.97 -17.58 -18.54
C SER A 222 27.02 -17.78 -19.66
N ASP A 223 27.12 -18.99 -20.18
CA ASP A 223 28.02 -19.26 -21.32
C ASP A 223 27.68 -18.36 -22.51
N VAL A 224 26.37 -18.18 -22.79
CA VAL A 224 25.91 -17.31 -23.89
C VAL A 224 26.28 -15.82 -23.62
N TYR A 225 26.19 -15.36 -22.38
CA TYR A 225 26.58 -13.96 -22.06
C TYR A 225 28.10 -13.77 -22.17
N ARG A 226 28.88 -14.78 -21.84
CA ARG A 226 30.34 -14.81 -22.03
C ARG A 226 30.72 -14.71 -23.52
N ASP A 227 30.09 -15.52 -24.35
CA ASP A 227 30.33 -15.51 -25.81
C ASP A 227 29.97 -14.12 -26.41
N LEU A 228 28.89 -13.50 -25.96
CA LEU A 228 28.49 -12.16 -26.41
C LEU A 228 29.48 -11.07 -25.97
N LYS A 229 30.09 -11.20 -24.79
CA LYS A 229 31.10 -10.23 -24.30
C LYS A 229 32.43 -10.41 -25.01
N GLU A 230 32.86 -11.63 -25.25
CA GLU A 230 34.12 -11.96 -25.91
C GLU A 230 34.07 -11.67 -27.42
N GLY A 231 32.92 -11.99 -28.07
CA GLY A 231 32.73 -11.71 -29.53
C GLY A 231 32.62 -10.21 -29.83
N ALA A 232 32.09 -9.40 -28.92
CA ALA A 232 32.05 -7.94 -29.06
C ALA A 232 33.44 -7.27 -28.95
N GLY A 233 34.45 -7.98 -28.44
CA GLY A 233 35.83 -7.49 -28.34
C GLY A 233 36.62 -7.61 -29.63
N ASP A 234 36.29 -8.59 -30.48
CA ASP A 234 37.02 -8.84 -31.74
C ASP A 234 36.64 -7.89 -32.87
N ASP A 235 35.42 -7.32 -32.83
CA ASP A 235 34.96 -6.34 -33.85
C ASP A 235 35.39 -4.88 -33.57
N ALA A 236 35.99 -4.59 -32.40
CA ALA A 236 36.44 -3.25 -32.04
C ALA A 236 37.87 -2.90 -32.48
N ASP A 237 38.63 -3.91 -32.99
CA ASP A 237 40.04 -3.76 -33.41
C ASP A 237 40.23 -4.00 -34.93
N ALA A 238 39.14 -4.03 -35.73
CA ALA A 238 39.22 -4.26 -37.19
C ALA A 238 38.91 -3.01 -38.04
#